data_56391672ebdb2da96ab1c097568485f8
#
_entry.id   56391672ebdb2da96ab1c097568485f8
#
_cell.length_a   1.000
_cell.length_b   1.000
_cell.length_c   1.000
_cell.angle_alpha   90.00
_cell.angle_beta   90.00
_cell.angle_gamma   90.00
#
_symmetry.space_group_name_H-M   'P 1'
#
loop_
_entity.id
_entity.type
_entity.pdbx_description
1 polymer ?
#
loop_
_entity_poly.entity_id
_entity_poly.type
_entity_poly.pdbx_seq_one_letter_code
_entity_poly.pdbx_strand_id
1 'polypeptide(L)'
;MDNKVLGYCAVAAVLGIIAAATGFAAEVTKVKASEVYILLDTCIYPSSPALALGIVSAVFTIITRIYISVSFGGSGCCRTDPNSNPVSKLLFVFSWVASVVAVVLLLSAAGLNNRQGGQVDSYGYITCYVVKPGIFAAGAILALLSAVFGIAAFMTLTPRLQDLIIDKVDRLTHMVILHVMLSSLESLQQELF
;
A
#
# COMPACT_ATOMS: atom_id res chain seq x y z
N MET A 1 -3.50 -28.73 10.35
CA MET A 1 -3.53 -27.61 9.37
C MET A 1 -3.18 -28.23 8.04
N ASP A 2 -4.05 -28.13 7.04
CA ASP A 2 -3.76 -28.73 5.73
C ASP A 2 -2.56 -28.03 5.11
N ASN A 3 -1.56 -28.81 4.65
CA ASN A 3 -0.36 -28.28 4.00
C ASN A 3 -0.68 -27.34 2.82
N LYS A 4 -1.84 -27.52 2.19
CA LYS A 4 -2.34 -26.67 1.12
C LYS A 4 -2.68 -25.24 1.61
N VAL A 5 -3.36 -25.12 2.75
CA VAL A 5 -3.73 -23.81 3.36
C VAL A 5 -2.47 -23.04 3.74
N LEU A 6 -1.49 -23.72 4.35
CA LEU A 6 -0.21 -23.12 4.70
C LEU A 6 0.53 -22.59 3.46
N GLY A 7 0.54 -23.38 2.38
CA GLY A 7 1.15 -22.98 1.11
C GLY A 7 0.51 -21.72 0.51
N TYR A 8 -0.83 -21.64 0.51
CA TYR A 8 -1.53 -20.45 0.01
C TYR A 8 -1.23 -19.19 0.81
N CYS A 9 -1.21 -19.31 2.14
CA CYS A 9 -0.88 -18.18 3.02
C CYS A 9 0.58 -17.74 2.85
N ALA A 10 1.51 -18.66 2.70
CA ALA A 10 2.92 -18.36 2.49
C ALA A 10 3.15 -17.59 1.18
N VAL A 11 2.56 -18.05 0.07
CA VAL A 11 2.66 -17.35 -1.22
C VAL A 11 2.06 -15.93 -1.14
N ALA A 12 0.87 -15.78 -0.56
CA ALA A 12 0.25 -14.47 -0.39
C ALA A 12 1.10 -13.53 0.48
N ALA A 13 1.70 -14.05 1.55
CA ALA A 13 2.58 -13.28 2.43
C ALA A 13 3.86 -12.82 1.69
N VAL A 14 4.51 -13.71 0.94
CA VAL A 14 5.71 -13.37 0.15
C VAL A 14 5.40 -12.28 -0.88
N LEU A 15 4.31 -12.43 -1.63
CA LEU A 15 3.90 -11.43 -2.61
C LEU A 15 3.60 -10.06 -1.96
N GLY A 16 2.92 -10.06 -0.81
CA GLY A 16 2.65 -8.85 -0.04
C GLY A 16 3.92 -8.17 0.49
N ILE A 17 4.90 -8.96 0.94
CA ILE A 17 6.21 -8.45 1.39
C ILE A 17 6.98 -7.83 0.22
N ILE A 18 6.98 -8.46 -0.95
CA ILE A 18 7.64 -7.92 -2.15
C ILE A 18 6.99 -6.59 -2.55
N ALA A 19 5.66 -6.53 -2.56
CA ALA A 19 4.93 -5.29 -2.85
C ALA A 19 5.30 -4.16 -1.88
N ALA A 20 5.34 -4.45 -0.58
CA ALA A 20 5.72 -3.47 0.43
C ALA A 20 7.18 -3.04 0.31
N ALA A 21 8.11 -3.99 0.15
CA ALA A 21 9.54 -3.70 0.02
C ALA A 21 9.84 -2.80 -1.19
N THR A 22 9.22 -3.08 -2.35
CA THR A 22 9.38 -2.24 -3.55
C THR A 22 8.74 -0.86 -3.37
N GLY A 23 7.62 -0.75 -2.66
CA GLY A 23 7.00 0.54 -2.33
C GLY A 23 7.84 1.39 -1.38
N PHE A 24 8.45 0.79 -0.35
CA PHE A 24 9.41 1.50 0.51
C PHE A 24 10.69 1.87 -0.23
N ALA A 25 11.18 1.02 -1.12
CA ALA A 25 12.33 1.36 -1.97
C ALA A 25 12.01 2.56 -2.88
N ALA A 26 10.78 2.66 -3.41
CA ALA A 26 10.32 3.81 -4.17
C ALA A 26 10.32 5.10 -3.33
N GLU A 27 9.92 5.03 -2.05
CA GLU A 27 9.95 6.18 -1.14
C GLU A 27 11.36 6.69 -0.90
N VAL A 28 12.34 5.80 -0.73
CA VAL A 28 13.74 6.18 -0.48
C VAL A 28 14.40 6.77 -1.74
N THR A 29 14.01 6.27 -2.93
CA THR A 29 14.63 6.64 -4.21
C THR A 29 13.89 7.75 -4.97
N LYS A 30 12.80 8.28 -4.42
CA LYS A 30 12.06 9.40 -5.04
C LYS A 30 12.93 10.67 -5.10
N VAL A 31 12.64 11.54 -6.07
CA VAL A 31 13.31 12.85 -6.20
C VAL A 31 12.98 13.71 -4.99
N LYS A 32 14.02 14.25 -4.35
CA LYS A 32 13.90 15.17 -3.22
C LYS A 32 13.92 16.61 -3.71
N ALA A 33 13.25 17.51 -2.98
CA ALA A 33 13.23 18.94 -3.32
C ALA A 33 14.66 19.56 -3.40
N SER A 34 15.60 19.06 -2.59
CA SER A 34 16.99 19.48 -2.60
C SER A 34 17.79 19.05 -3.82
N GLU A 35 17.28 18.13 -4.63
CA GLU A 35 17.95 17.58 -5.82
C GLU A 35 17.43 18.19 -7.11
N VAL A 36 16.42 19.06 -7.04
CA VAL A 36 15.82 19.74 -8.19
C VAL A 36 16.53 21.07 -8.39
N TYR A 37 17.10 21.30 -9.59
CA TYR A 37 17.78 22.54 -9.95
C TYR A 37 16.93 23.35 -10.92
N ILE A 38 16.86 24.67 -10.70
CA ILE A 38 16.21 25.62 -11.62
C ILE A 38 17.30 26.16 -12.55
N LEU A 39 17.17 25.92 -13.85
CA LEU A 39 18.06 26.47 -14.86
C LEU A 39 17.23 27.10 -15.98
N LEU A 40 17.48 28.39 -16.28
CA LEU A 40 16.80 29.14 -17.35
C LEU A 40 15.27 28.95 -17.35
N ASP A 41 14.63 29.17 -16.20
CA ASP A 41 13.18 29.05 -16.00
C ASP A 41 12.60 27.63 -16.22
N THR A 42 13.44 26.60 -16.19
CA THR A 42 13.03 25.20 -16.26
C THR A 42 13.51 24.41 -15.04
N CYS A 43 12.63 23.52 -14.52
CA CYS A 43 12.98 22.60 -13.46
C CYS A 43 13.68 21.37 -14.06
N ILE A 44 14.91 21.13 -13.64
CA ILE A 44 15.69 19.93 -14.05
C ILE A 44 15.59 18.91 -12.92
N TYR A 45 15.08 17.73 -13.25
CA TYR A 45 14.90 16.61 -12.32
C TYR A 45 15.95 15.52 -12.60
N PRO A 46 16.63 15.00 -11.57
CA PRO A 46 17.48 13.82 -11.73
C PRO A 46 16.64 12.59 -12.08
N SER A 47 17.23 11.65 -12.81
CA SER A 47 16.58 10.36 -13.09
C SER A 47 16.43 9.55 -11.80
N SER A 48 15.19 9.11 -11.50
CA SER A 48 14.87 8.36 -10.30
C SER A 48 14.19 7.04 -10.67
N PRO A 49 14.61 5.91 -10.09
CA PRO A 49 13.95 4.61 -10.32
C PRO A 49 12.60 4.50 -9.58
N ALA A 50 12.18 5.51 -8.81
CA ALA A 50 10.96 5.49 -8.01
C ALA A 50 9.70 5.26 -8.85
N LEU A 51 9.65 5.72 -10.11
CA LEU A 51 8.56 5.43 -11.03
C LEU A 51 8.43 3.92 -11.25
N ALA A 52 9.51 3.26 -11.65
CA ALA A 52 9.51 1.83 -11.93
C ALA A 52 9.17 1.02 -10.67
N LEU A 53 9.77 1.36 -9.54
CA LEU A 53 9.53 0.70 -8.25
C LEU A 53 8.09 0.88 -7.78
N GLY A 54 7.50 2.06 -7.94
CA GLY A 54 6.10 2.33 -7.61
C GLY A 54 5.13 1.51 -8.45
N ILE A 55 5.39 1.41 -9.77
CA ILE A 55 4.59 0.56 -10.69
C ILE A 55 4.72 -0.92 -10.31
N VAL A 56 5.93 -1.40 -10.06
CA VAL A 56 6.18 -2.79 -9.64
C VAL A 56 5.43 -3.10 -8.36
N SER A 57 5.48 -2.21 -7.36
CA SER A 57 4.75 -2.37 -6.10
C SER A 57 3.23 -2.46 -6.34
N ALA A 58 2.67 -1.59 -7.18
CA ALA A 58 1.24 -1.63 -7.54
C ALA A 58 0.86 -2.94 -8.23
N VAL A 59 1.67 -3.41 -9.19
CA VAL A 59 1.44 -4.69 -9.90
C VAL A 59 1.46 -5.87 -8.94
N PHE A 60 2.45 -5.96 -8.04
CA PHE A 60 2.50 -7.03 -7.03
C PHE A 60 1.31 -6.96 -6.07
N THR A 61 0.84 -5.76 -5.71
CA THR A 61 -0.37 -5.59 -4.89
C THR A 61 -1.60 -6.16 -5.61
N ILE A 62 -1.75 -5.89 -6.91
CA ILE A 62 -2.86 -6.41 -7.73
C ILE A 62 -2.75 -7.93 -7.85
N ILE A 63 -1.56 -8.47 -8.13
CA ILE A 63 -1.33 -9.92 -8.22
C ILE A 63 -1.69 -10.61 -6.91
N THR A 64 -1.22 -10.08 -5.78
CA THR A 64 -1.56 -10.59 -4.44
C THR A 64 -3.08 -10.60 -4.23
N ARG A 65 -3.75 -9.54 -4.67
CA ARG A 65 -5.20 -9.44 -4.55
C ARG A 65 -5.96 -10.45 -5.39
N ILE A 66 -5.57 -10.63 -6.64
CA ILE A 66 -6.13 -11.65 -7.54
C ILE A 66 -5.89 -13.04 -6.94
N TYR A 67 -4.68 -13.33 -6.49
CA TYR A 67 -4.30 -14.61 -5.90
C TYR A 67 -5.17 -14.95 -4.69
N ILE A 68 -5.34 -14.02 -3.75
CA ILE A 68 -6.22 -14.18 -2.59
C ILE A 68 -7.67 -14.40 -3.06
N SER A 69 -8.17 -13.60 -4.00
CA SER A 69 -9.55 -13.68 -4.50
C SER A 69 -9.85 -15.02 -5.18
N VAL A 70 -8.91 -15.54 -5.98
CA VAL A 70 -9.04 -16.87 -6.62
C VAL A 70 -9.04 -17.99 -5.57
N SER A 71 -8.23 -17.86 -4.53
CA SER A 71 -8.19 -18.83 -3.42
C SER A 71 -9.52 -18.86 -2.65
N PHE A 72 -10.21 -17.71 -2.55
CA PHE A 72 -11.59 -17.64 -2.03
C PHE A 72 -12.62 -18.18 -3.03
N GLY A 73 -12.46 -17.92 -4.33
CA GLY A 73 -13.43 -18.26 -5.39
C GLY A 73 -13.55 -19.76 -5.66
N GLY A 74 -12.50 -20.53 -5.40
CA GLY A 74 -12.57 -21.99 -5.41
C GLY A 74 -13.49 -22.57 -4.33
N SER A 75 -13.83 -21.78 -3.32
CA SER A 75 -14.72 -22.16 -2.20
C SER A 75 -15.96 -21.27 -2.08
N GLY A 76 -16.31 -20.51 -3.12
CA GLY A 76 -17.62 -19.84 -3.20
C GLY A 76 -17.69 -18.44 -2.60
N CYS A 77 -17.03 -17.48 -3.22
CA CYS A 77 -17.18 -16.05 -2.91
C CYS A 77 -18.63 -15.52 -3.17
N CYS A 78 -19.47 -16.30 -3.84
CA CYS A 78 -20.92 -16.03 -4.06
C CYS A 78 -21.84 -17.01 -3.33
N ARG A 79 -21.29 -17.94 -2.55
CA ARG A 79 -22.15 -18.80 -1.73
C ARG A 79 -22.46 -18.03 -0.46
N THR A 80 -23.61 -17.41 -0.46
CA THR A 80 -24.27 -16.83 0.73
C THR A 80 -24.64 -18.00 1.66
N ASP A 81 -23.65 -18.58 2.32
CA ASP A 81 -23.92 -19.45 3.44
C ASP A 81 -24.46 -18.56 4.56
N PRO A 82 -25.71 -18.77 5.00
CA PRO A 82 -26.31 -17.96 6.08
C PRO A 82 -25.52 -18.07 7.39
N ASN A 83 -24.57 -18.99 7.48
CA ASN A 83 -23.76 -19.28 8.66
C ASN A 83 -22.30 -18.76 8.55
N SER A 84 -21.97 -17.97 7.52
CA SER A 84 -20.61 -17.41 7.39
C SER A 84 -20.40 -16.27 8.38
N ASN A 85 -19.32 -16.36 9.18
CA ASN A 85 -18.96 -15.37 10.20
C ASN A 85 -18.93 -13.95 9.62
N PRO A 86 -19.66 -12.98 10.22
CA PRO A 86 -19.67 -11.59 9.74
C PRO A 86 -18.27 -10.96 9.76
N VAL A 87 -17.39 -11.39 10.66
CA VAL A 87 -16.01 -10.94 10.78
C VAL A 87 -15.19 -11.28 9.52
N SER A 88 -15.33 -12.47 8.95
CA SER A 88 -14.63 -12.85 7.72
C SER A 88 -15.01 -11.96 6.54
N LYS A 89 -16.31 -11.64 6.40
CA LYS A 89 -16.80 -10.74 5.36
C LYS A 89 -16.25 -9.33 5.54
N LEU A 90 -16.23 -8.83 6.76
CA LEU A 90 -15.70 -7.51 7.10
C LEU A 90 -14.22 -7.41 6.76
N LEU A 91 -13.40 -8.37 7.20
CA LEU A 91 -11.97 -8.43 6.89
C LEU A 91 -11.70 -8.47 5.38
N PHE A 92 -12.51 -9.23 4.63
CA PHE A 92 -12.41 -9.31 3.19
C PHE A 92 -12.70 -7.96 2.51
N VAL A 93 -13.74 -7.25 2.95
CA VAL A 93 -14.08 -5.90 2.45
C VAL A 93 -12.97 -4.90 2.77
N PHE A 94 -12.47 -4.89 4.01
CA PHE A 94 -11.35 -4.02 4.39
C PHE A 94 -10.09 -4.31 3.56
N SER A 95 -9.78 -5.58 3.32
CA SER A 95 -8.68 -5.98 2.46
C SER A 95 -8.84 -5.43 1.03
N TRP A 96 -10.06 -5.43 0.48
CA TRP A 96 -10.34 -4.86 -0.84
C TRP A 96 -10.15 -3.35 -0.88
N VAL A 97 -10.72 -2.64 0.08
CA VAL A 97 -10.60 -1.18 0.19
C VAL A 97 -9.12 -0.78 0.34
N ALA A 98 -8.39 -1.42 1.25
CA ALA A 98 -6.97 -1.16 1.45
C ALA A 98 -6.14 -1.40 0.18
N SER A 99 -6.44 -2.47 -0.57
CA SER A 99 -5.76 -2.77 -1.84
C SER A 99 -5.99 -1.69 -2.90
N VAL A 100 -7.25 -1.26 -3.08
CA VAL A 100 -7.59 -0.23 -4.08
C VAL A 100 -6.90 1.10 -3.73
N VAL A 101 -6.98 1.51 -2.46
CA VAL A 101 -6.33 2.75 -1.99
C VAL A 101 -4.81 2.65 -2.15
N ALA A 102 -4.19 1.52 -1.80
CA ALA A 102 -2.75 1.30 -1.99
C ALA A 102 -2.33 1.48 -3.45
N VAL A 103 -3.03 0.82 -4.38
CA VAL A 103 -2.74 0.90 -5.82
C VAL A 103 -2.88 2.34 -6.32
N VAL A 104 -3.96 3.05 -5.93
CA VAL A 104 -4.17 4.45 -6.33
C VAL A 104 -3.05 5.35 -5.80
N LEU A 105 -2.63 5.20 -4.54
CA LEU A 105 -1.55 5.98 -3.96
C LEU A 105 -0.20 5.69 -4.64
N LEU A 106 0.13 4.42 -4.87
CA LEU A 106 1.38 4.02 -5.52
C LEU A 106 1.47 4.53 -6.96
N LEU A 107 0.40 4.38 -7.75
CA LEU A 107 0.37 4.84 -9.12
C LEU A 107 0.34 6.37 -9.23
N SER A 108 -0.40 7.05 -8.37
CA SER A 108 -0.42 8.52 -8.33
C SER A 108 0.93 9.09 -7.93
N ALA A 109 1.59 8.51 -6.91
CA ALA A 109 2.93 8.92 -6.50
C ALA A 109 3.96 8.66 -7.61
N ALA A 110 3.90 7.51 -8.29
CA ALA A 110 4.76 7.17 -9.42
C ALA A 110 4.56 8.16 -10.58
N GLY A 111 3.31 8.45 -10.94
CA GLY A 111 2.97 9.41 -11.99
C GLY A 111 3.42 10.84 -11.65
N LEU A 112 3.24 11.26 -10.39
CA LEU A 112 3.70 12.57 -9.92
C LEU A 112 5.22 12.68 -9.92
N ASN A 113 5.92 11.61 -9.53
CA ASN A 113 7.39 11.58 -9.54
C ASN A 113 7.99 11.65 -10.96
N ASN A 114 7.20 11.28 -11.98
CA ASN A 114 7.60 11.37 -13.40
C ASN A 114 7.20 12.71 -14.05
N ARG A 115 6.43 13.56 -13.39
CA ARG A 115 6.06 14.88 -13.92
C ARG A 115 7.27 15.80 -13.84
N GLN A 116 7.74 16.20 -15.02
CA GLN A 116 8.76 17.24 -15.19
C GLN A 116 8.02 18.54 -15.56
N GLY A 117 8.22 19.58 -14.77
CA GLY A 117 7.65 20.90 -15.06
C GLY A 117 7.61 21.80 -13.83
N GLY A 118 7.74 23.11 -14.04
CA GLY A 118 7.52 24.15 -13.04
C GLY A 118 6.12 24.76 -13.25
N GLN A 119 5.45 25.10 -12.15
CA GLN A 119 4.30 26.01 -12.20
C GLN A 119 4.82 27.43 -11.93
N VAL A 120 4.49 28.34 -12.86
CA VAL A 120 4.74 29.76 -12.64
C VAL A 120 3.58 30.31 -11.81
N ASP A 121 3.89 30.77 -10.61
CA ASP A 121 2.91 31.40 -9.73
C ASP A 121 2.52 32.79 -10.29
N SER A 122 1.40 33.33 -9.84
CA SER A 122 0.89 34.65 -10.26
C SER A 122 1.87 35.80 -10.02
N TYR A 123 2.90 35.57 -9.22
CA TYR A 123 3.99 36.50 -8.92
C TYR A 123 5.27 36.27 -9.75
N GLY A 124 5.23 35.33 -10.72
CA GLY A 124 6.40 35.02 -11.57
C GLY A 124 7.44 34.09 -10.94
N TYR A 125 7.17 33.53 -9.77
CA TYR A 125 8.07 32.53 -9.16
C TYR A 125 7.78 31.15 -9.74
N ILE A 126 8.87 30.44 -10.11
CA ILE A 126 8.78 29.06 -10.58
C ILE A 126 8.87 28.12 -9.39
N THR A 127 7.79 27.41 -9.12
CA THR A 127 7.75 26.33 -8.13
C THR A 127 7.87 24.98 -8.84
N CYS A 128 8.93 24.24 -8.53
CA CYS A 128 9.15 22.88 -9.06
C CYS A 128 8.30 21.88 -8.28
N TYR A 129 7.64 20.98 -9.01
CA TYR A 129 6.76 19.99 -8.40
C TYR A 129 7.57 18.82 -7.83
N VAL A 130 7.38 18.51 -6.56
CA VAL A 130 8.02 17.37 -5.88
C VAL A 130 6.96 16.54 -5.16
N VAL A 131 7.09 15.22 -5.22
CA VAL A 131 6.17 14.31 -4.53
C VAL A 131 6.33 14.47 -3.02
N LYS A 132 5.22 14.73 -2.32
CA LYS A 132 5.21 14.84 -0.85
C LYS A 132 5.81 13.58 -0.20
N PRO A 133 6.59 13.74 0.88
CA PRO A 133 7.15 12.61 1.60
C PRO A 133 6.02 11.75 2.21
N GLY A 134 6.21 10.43 2.18
CA GLY A 134 5.32 9.47 2.81
C GLY A 134 4.23 8.88 1.92
N ILE A 135 3.98 9.38 0.70
CA ILE A 135 2.90 8.85 -0.15
C ILE A 135 3.21 7.41 -0.61
N PHE A 136 4.42 7.11 -1.04
CA PHE A 136 4.83 5.75 -1.38
C PHE A 136 4.84 4.84 -0.14
N ALA A 137 5.31 5.35 1.01
CA ALA A 137 5.30 4.60 2.25
C ALA A 137 3.88 4.26 2.70
N ALA A 138 2.93 5.21 2.63
CA ALA A 138 1.53 4.96 2.93
C ALA A 138 0.93 3.89 2.00
N GLY A 139 1.22 3.96 0.70
CA GLY A 139 0.83 2.95 -0.28
C GLY A 139 1.39 1.57 0.05
N ALA A 140 2.68 1.49 0.43
CA ALA A 140 3.35 0.25 0.81
C ALA A 140 2.75 -0.38 2.08
N ILE A 141 2.46 0.43 3.09
CA ILE A 141 1.81 -0.01 4.34
C ILE A 141 0.40 -0.55 4.05
N LEU A 142 -0.39 0.16 3.25
CA LEU A 142 -1.72 -0.28 2.87
C LEU A 142 -1.70 -1.56 2.03
N ALA A 143 -0.71 -1.75 1.16
CA ALA A 143 -0.51 -2.98 0.41
C ALA A 143 -0.24 -4.17 1.36
N LEU A 144 0.62 -3.96 2.36
CA LEU A 144 0.90 -4.97 3.39
C LEU A 144 -0.34 -5.30 4.22
N LEU A 145 -1.06 -4.29 4.69
CA LEU A 145 -2.32 -4.47 5.44
C LEU A 145 -3.37 -5.22 4.63
N SER A 146 -3.49 -4.91 3.34
CA SER A 146 -4.40 -5.63 2.44
C SER A 146 -4.07 -7.13 2.38
N ALA A 147 -2.79 -7.49 2.28
CA ALA A 147 -2.36 -8.90 2.29
C ALA A 147 -2.66 -9.56 3.64
N VAL A 148 -2.36 -8.90 4.77
CA VAL A 148 -2.61 -9.42 6.12
C VAL A 148 -4.11 -9.65 6.34
N PHE A 149 -4.97 -8.68 6.03
CA PHE A 149 -6.42 -8.82 6.16
C PHE A 149 -6.99 -9.90 5.22
N GLY A 150 -6.43 -10.04 4.01
CA GLY A 150 -6.81 -11.09 3.08
C GLY A 150 -6.48 -12.49 3.61
N ILE A 151 -5.27 -12.68 4.16
CA ILE A 151 -4.85 -13.93 4.79
C ILE A 151 -5.69 -14.21 6.04
N ALA A 152 -5.92 -13.20 6.89
CA ALA A 152 -6.76 -13.34 8.07
C ALA A 152 -8.19 -13.75 7.72
N ALA A 153 -8.80 -13.13 6.70
CA ALA A 153 -10.12 -13.50 6.21
C ALA A 153 -10.15 -14.96 5.72
N PHE A 154 -9.10 -15.41 5.03
CA PHE A 154 -8.96 -16.81 4.58
C PHE A 154 -8.84 -17.79 5.75
N MET A 155 -8.05 -17.44 6.77
CA MET A 155 -7.88 -18.27 7.97
C MET A 155 -9.14 -18.36 8.84
N THR A 156 -9.96 -17.31 8.88
CA THR A 156 -11.23 -17.30 9.65
C THR A 156 -12.31 -18.19 9.05
N LEU A 157 -12.14 -18.65 7.81
CA LEU A 157 -12.97 -19.70 7.21
C LEU A 157 -12.70 -21.08 7.81
N THR A 158 -11.54 -21.28 8.49
CA THR A 158 -11.16 -22.52 9.17
C THR A 158 -11.40 -22.37 10.67
N PRO A 159 -12.38 -23.07 11.30
CA PRO A 159 -12.91 -22.72 12.65
C PRO A 159 -11.92 -22.84 13.83
N ARG A 160 -10.71 -23.36 13.64
CA ARG A 160 -9.76 -23.65 14.74
C ARG A 160 -8.69 -22.61 15.05
N LEU A 161 -8.57 -21.53 14.24
CA LEU A 161 -7.54 -20.51 14.44
C LEU A 161 -8.11 -19.13 14.79
N GLN A 162 -9.42 -19.05 15.01
CA GLN A 162 -10.17 -17.81 15.12
C GLN A 162 -9.69 -16.90 16.27
N ASP A 163 -9.45 -17.46 17.45
CA ASP A 163 -9.16 -16.68 18.66
C ASP A 163 -7.74 -16.09 18.68
N LEU A 164 -6.76 -16.79 18.10
CA LEU A 164 -5.35 -16.39 18.14
C LEU A 164 -5.00 -15.30 17.11
N ILE A 165 -5.77 -15.23 16.02
CA ILE A 165 -5.53 -14.28 14.93
C ILE A 165 -6.18 -12.94 15.24
N ILE A 166 -7.36 -12.93 15.87
CA ILE A 166 -8.08 -11.70 16.23
C ILE A 166 -7.22 -10.85 17.16
N ASP A 167 -6.63 -11.42 18.22
CA ASP A 167 -5.77 -10.70 19.17
C ASP A 167 -4.49 -10.13 18.53
N LYS A 168 -3.88 -10.87 17.59
CA LYS A 168 -2.67 -10.40 16.88
C LYS A 168 -2.96 -9.37 15.81
N VAL A 169 -4.06 -9.53 15.06
CA VAL A 169 -4.46 -8.57 14.02
C VAL A 169 -4.87 -7.24 14.66
N ASP A 170 -5.56 -7.27 15.79
CA ASP A 170 -5.96 -6.07 16.52
C ASP A 170 -4.73 -5.27 17.00
N ARG A 171 -3.73 -5.93 17.57
CA ARG A 171 -2.47 -5.29 17.98
C ARG A 171 -1.68 -4.72 16.82
N LEU A 172 -1.59 -5.44 15.69
CA LEU A 172 -0.89 -4.96 14.51
C LEU A 172 -1.61 -3.76 13.88
N THR A 173 -2.94 -3.82 13.79
CA THR A 173 -3.76 -2.73 13.27
C THR A 173 -3.60 -1.47 14.13
N HIS A 174 -3.62 -1.62 15.46
CA HIS A 174 -3.40 -0.50 16.38
C HIS A 174 -2.01 0.13 16.22
N MET A 175 -0.95 -0.68 16.12
CA MET A 175 0.42 -0.18 15.92
C MET A 175 0.59 0.53 14.58
N VAL A 176 0.03 -0.02 13.52
CA VAL A 176 0.16 0.55 12.17
C VAL A 176 -0.65 1.84 12.02
N ILE A 177 -1.87 1.89 12.56
CA ILE A 177 -2.68 3.12 12.59
C ILE A 177 -1.94 4.20 13.38
N LEU A 178 -1.37 3.86 14.55
CA LEU A 178 -0.61 4.79 15.36
C LEU A 178 0.62 5.32 14.62
N HIS A 179 1.35 4.45 13.90
CA HIS A 179 2.54 4.84 13.15
C HIS A 179 2.19 5.71 11.94
N VAL A 180 1.10 5.40 11.23
CA VAL A 180 0.61 6.22 10.11
C VAL A 180 0.10 7.57 10.59
N MET A 181 -0.60 7.62 11.74
CA MET A 181 -1.03 8.88 12.36
C MET A 181 0.16 9.72 12.80
N LEU A 182 1.18 9.11 13.44
CA LEU A 182 2.38 9.83 13.87
C LEU A 182 3.17 10.38 12.68
N SER A 183 3.38 9.59 11.63
CA SER A 183 4.08 10.05 10.43
C SER A 183 3.30 11.14 9.66
N SER A 184 1.97 11.09 9.69
CA SER A 184 1.13 12.15 9.12
C SER A 184 1.17 13.44 9.96
N LEU A 185 1.26 13.32 11.28
CA LEU A 185 1.42 14.47 12.17
C LEU A 185 2.81 15.12 12.03
N GLU A 186 3.87 14.31 11.90
CA GLU A 186 5.22 14.83 11.65
C GLU A 186 5.31 15.58 10.31
N SER A 187 4.64 15.06 9.25
CA SER A 187 4.61 15.74 7.96
C SER A 187 3.80 17.04 8.00
N LEU A 188 2.74 17.12 8.82
CA LEU A 188 1.96 18.35 9.04
C LEU A 188 2.73 19.37 9.87
N GLN A 189 3.54 18.93 10.83
CA GLN A 189 4.39 19.84 11.62
C GLN A 189 5.53 20.45 10.81
N GLN A 190 6.06 19.72 9.81
CA GLN A 190 7.06 20.27 8.87
C GLN A 190 6.48 21.28 7.88
N GLU A 191 5.16 21.29 7.64
CA GLU A 191 4.52 22.33 6.80
C GLU A 191 4.19 23.62 7.57
N LEU A 192 4.25 23.61 8.91
CA LEU A 192 3.90 24.77 9.76
C LEU A 192 5.13 25.58 10.22
N PHE A 193 6.36 25.12 9.92
CA PHE A 193 7.62 25.83 10.16
C PHE A 193 8.42 26.01 8.86
#